data_78f1f0f100c2060f12ff37708f79cc85
#
_entry.id   78f1f0f100c2060f12ff37708f79cc85
#
_cell.length_a   1.000
_cell.length_b   1.000
_cell.length_c   1.000
_cell.angle_alpha   90.00
_cell.angle_beta   90.00
_cell.angle_gamma   90.00
#
_symmetry.space_group_name_H-M   'P 1'
#
loop_
_entity.id
_entity.type
_entity.pdbx_description
1 polymer ?
#
loop_
_entity_poly.entity_id
_entity_poly.type
_entity_poly.pdbx_seq_one_letter_code
_entity_poly.pdbx_strand_id
1 'polypeptide(L)'
;MKRKNTYAVITGASSGIGREFARRLAAEGYNLILVARRTERLMQLAKEVEAFGAKAVLVSADLSKLKDCKKVMEEVDKHKTLVFINNAGFGDCGSFTESDFEKEFEMIDVNVKAVHYLTKSILKIFQKRNQGYILNVASSAGLIPAGPYMATYYATKAYVTSLTRAIATELKEQGSRVYIGCLCPGPVDTEFNDVANVNFALKGITASYCANYAVEQMKKRKVVIVPTLTMKCTVFFSRIIPQNLYIKLTGNQQKKKLGK
;
A
#
# COMPACT_ATOMS: atom_id res chain seq x y z
N MET A 1 20.36 15.14 9.47
CA MET A 1 20.39 14.55 10.83
C MET A 1 20.19 13.05 10.71
N LYS A 2 21.17 12.22 11.14
CA LYS A 2 20.98 10.76 11.21
C LYS A 2 19.82 10.47 12.18
N ARG A 3 18.79 9.78 11.72
CA ARG A 3 17.60 9.37 12.51
C ARG A 3 17.95 8.16 13.40
N LYS A 4 19.06 8.29 14.19
CA LYS A 4 19.56 7.23 15.05
C LYS A 4 18.43 6.69 15.93
N ASN A 5 18.22 5.37 15.91
CA ASN A 5 17.25 4.62 16.71
C ASN A 5 15.77 4.87 16.39
N THR A 6 15.41 5.38 15.20
CA THR A 6 14.02 5.41 14.76
C THR A 6 13.77 4.36 13.68
N TYR A 7 12.59 3.75 13.73
CA TYR A 7 12.21 2.65 12.85
C TYR A 7 11.11 3.07 11.86
N ALA A 8 11.18 2.46 10.68
CA ALA A 8 10.10 2.43 9.71
C ALA A 8 9.63 0.99 9.53
N VAL A 9 8.33 0.79 9.56
CA VAL A 9 7.68 -0.51 9.32
C VAL A 9 7.19 -0.57 7.89
N ILE A 10 7.47 -1.66 7.18
CA ILE A 10 6.99 -1.89 5.83
C ILE A 10 6.36 -3.27 5.75
N THR A 11 5.07 -3.34 5.48
CA THR A 11 4.39 -4.60 5.18
C THR A 11 4.49 -4.93 3.70
N GLY A 12 4.55 -6.23 3.36
CA GLY A 12 4.79 -6.65 1.98
C GLY A 12 6.18 -6.27 1.47
N ALA A 13 7.20 -6.26 2.36
CA ALA A 13 8.54 -5.79 2.05
C ALA A 13 9.33 -6.73 1.11
N SER A 14 8.88 -7.95 0.89
CA SER A 14 9.65 -8.98 0.16
C SER A 14 9.75 -8.75 -1.34
N SER A 15 9.01 -7.83 -1.93
CA SER A 15 9.02 -7.56 -3.38
C SER A 15 8.43 -6.18 -3.75
N GLY A 16 8.55 -5.82 -5.00
CA GLY A 16 7.88 -4.69 -5.62
C GLY A 16 8.10 -3.36 -4.89
N ILE A 17 7.02 -2.60 -4.73
CA ILE A 17 7.04 -1.27 -4.10
C ILE A 17 7.51 -1.34 -2.65
N GLY A 18 7.16 -2.41 -1.91
CA GLY A 18 7.56 -2.60 -0.51
C GLY A 18 9.08 -2.71 -0.34
N ARG A 19 9.75 -3.45 -1.22
CA ARG A 19 11.21 -3.57 -1.25
C ARG A 19 11.87 -2.22 -1.53
N GLU A 20 11.32 -1.44 -2.44
CA GLU A 20 11.85 -0.11 -2.77
C GLU A 20 11.60 0.92 -1.65
N PHE A 21 10.47 0.82 -0.92
CA PHE A 21 10.27 1.60 0.30
C PHE A 21 11.33 1.30 1.35
N ALA A 22 11.67 0.02 1.53
CA ALA A 22 12.70 -0.38 2.49
C ALA A 22 14.06 0.23 2.14
N ARG A 23 14.50 0.10 0.87
CA ARG A 23 15.75 0.71 0.39
C ARG A 23 15.76 2.22 0.56
N ARG A 24 14.67 2.89 0.18
CA ARG A 24 14.55 4.34 0.27
C ARG A 24 14.62 4.84 1.72
N LEU A 25 13.92 4.19 2.64
CA LEU A 25 13.89 4.61 4.05
C LEU A 25 15.18 4.25 4.78
N ALA A 26 15.85 3.14 4.43
CA ALA A 26 17.18 2.82 4.92
C ALA A 26 18.20 3.90 4.51
N ALA A 27 18.18 4.30 3.24
CA ALA A 27 19.03 5.40 2.74
C ALA A 27 18.77 6.75 3.44
N GLU A 28 17.57 6.96 3.99
CA GLU A 28 17.24 8.12 4.83
C GLU A 28 17.65 7.97 6.29
N GLY A 29 18.28 6.84 6.67
CA GLY A 29 18.82 6.58 8.00
C GLY A 29 17.81 6.00 8.99
N TYR A 30 16.67 5.46 8.53
CA TYR A 30 15.79 4.67 9.38
C TYR A 30 16.33 3.25 9.56
N ASN A 31 16.15 2.69 10.76
CA ASN A 31 16.12 1.25 10.94
C ASN A 31 14.77 0.72 10.45
N LEU A 32 14.69 -0.56 10.11
CA LEU A 32 13.53 -1.12 9.47
C LEU A 32 12.94 -2.29 10.25
N ILE A 33 11.60 -2.40 10.24
CA ILE A 33 10.86 -3.60 10.57
C ILE A 33 10.23 -4.07 9.25
N LEU A 34 10.74 -5.18 8.72
CA LEU A 34 10.38 -5.73 7.43
C LEU A 34 9.41 -6.89 7.63
N VAL A 35 8.19 -6.74 7.11
CA VAL A 35 7.10 -7.71 7.31
C VAL A 35 6.71 -8.34 6.00
N ALA A 36 6.77 -9.67 5.89
CA ALA A 36 6.25 -10.46 4.77
C ALA A 36 6.19 -11.96 5.11
N ARG A 37 5.54 -12.76 4.25
CA ARG A 37 5.49 -14.23 4.39
C ARG A 37 6.82 -14.91 4.02
N ARG A 38 7.53 -14.38 3.02
CA ARG A 38 8.73 -14.96 2.41
C ARG A 38 9.99 -14.54 3.18
N THR A 39 10.35 -15.31 4.21
CA THR A 39 11.47 -15.02 5.13
C THR A 39 12.80 -14.89 4.39
N GLU A 40 13.09 -15.78 3.44
CA GLU A 40 14.35 -15.75 2.68
C GLU A 40 14.54 -14.42 1.92
N ARG A 41 13.47 -13.90 1.32
CA ARG A 41 13.52 -12.60 0.64
C ARG A 41 13.68 -11.44 1.63
N LEU A 42 13.14 -11.56 2.83
CA LEU A 42 13.38 -10.58 3.89
C LEU A 42 14.84 -10.60 4.33
N MET A 43 15.46 -11.77 4.44
CA MET A 43 16.89 -11.91 4.78
C MET A 43 17.80 -11.29 3.70
N GLN A 44 17.47 -11.49 2.42
CA GLN A 44 18.18 -10.84 1.32
C GLN A 44 18.06 -9.29 1.40
N LEU A 45 16.84 -8.79 1.60
CA LEU A 45 16.60 -7.36 1.73
C LEU A 45 17.28 -6.78 2.97
N ALA A 46 17.35 -7.51 4.07
CA ALA A 46 18.06 -7.09 5.27
C ALA A 46 19.54 -6.80 4.97
N LYS A 47 20.23 -7.72 4.27
CA LYS A 47 21.62 -7.51 3.83
C LYS A 47 21.78 -6.26 2.95
N GLU A 48 20.81 -6.01 2.07
CA GLU A 48 20.85 -4.82 1.21
C GLU A 48 20.72 -3.53 2.01
N VAL A 49 19.80 -3.48 2.99
CA VAL A 49 19.56 -2.26 3.78
C VAL A 49 20.65 -2.04 4.83
N GLU A 50 21.29 -3.10 5.30
CA GLU A 50 22.47 -3.03 6.19
C GLU A 50 23.65 -2.30 5.52
N ALA A 51 23.78 -2.41 4.21
CA ALA A 51 24.77 -1.64 3.44
C ALA A 51 24.59 -0.12 3.55
N PHE A 52 23.38 0.35 3.89
CA PHE A 52 23.09 1.75 4.21
C PHE A 52 23.32 2.09 5.69
N GLY A 53 23.77 1.12 6.50
CA GLY A 53 23.95 1.26 7.96
C GLY A 53 22.64 1.17 8.76
N ALA A 54 21.57 0.68 8.16
CA ALA A 54 20.28 0.45 8.80
C ALA A 54 20.25 -0.93 9.49
N LYS A 55 19.65 -1.02 10.68
CA LYS A 55 19.30 -2.30 11.30
C LYS A 55 17.98 -2.79 10.72
N ALA A 56 17.86 -4.09 10.46
CA ALA A 56 16.63 -4.73 9.98
C ALA A 56 16.12 -5.75 11.00
N VAL A 57 14.86 -5.60 11.40
CA VAL A 57 14.10 -6.60 12.17
C VAL A 57 13.16 -7.29 11.20
N LEU A 58 13.22 -8.62 11.15
CA LEU A 58 12.42 -9.43 10.23
C LEU A 58 11.21 -10.03 10.96
N VAL A 59 10.02 -9.79 10.43
CA VAL A 59 8.78 -10.36 10.95
C VAL A 59 8.12 -11.20 9.86
N SER A 60 8.31 -12.52 9.94
CA SER A 60 7.55 -13.44 9.10
C SER A 60 6.11 -13.48 9.58
N ALA A 61 5.19 -13.01 8.73
CA ALA A 61 3.78 -12.87 9.05
C ALA A 61 2.90 -13.03 7.81
N ASP A 62 1.79 -13.74 7.99
CA ASP A 62 0.69 -13.84 7.03
C ASP A 62 -0.43 -12.89 7.47
N LEU A 63 -0.52 -11.75 6.79
CA LEU A 63 -1.45 -10.69 7.18
C LEU A 63 -2.93 -11.01 6.88
N SER A 64 -3.24 -12.13 6.23
CA SER A 64 -4.61 -12.66 6.18
C SER A 64 -5.09 -13.12 7.57
N LYS A 65 -4.15 -13.38 8.49
CA LYS A 65 -4.41 -13.87 9.84
C LYS A 65 -4.27 -12.76 10.88
N LEU A 66 -5.34 -12.47 11.60
CA LEU A 66 -5.35 -11.42 12.63
C LEU A 66 -4.28 -11.64 13.72
N LYS A 67 -3.98 -12.89 14.06
CA LYS A 67 -2.92 -13.23 15.03
C LYS A 67 -1.55 -12.71 14.56
N ASP A 68 -1.28 -12.78 13.25
CA ASP A 68 0.00 -12.32 12.69
C ASP A 68 0.04 -10.79 12.60
N CYS A 69 -1.11 -10.13 12.37
CA CYS A 69 -1.21 -8.68 12.51
C CYS A 69 -0.90 -8.21 13.94
N LYS A 70 -1.38 -8.96 14.96
CA LYS A 70 -1.04 -8.70 16.37
C LYS A 70 0.45 -8.86 16.62
N LYS A 71 1.07 -9.97 16.15
CA LYS A 71 2.51 -10.21 16.22
C LYS A 71 3.33 -9.06 15.63
N VAL A 72 2.90 -8.50 14.49
CA VAL A 72 3.55 -7.32 13.90
C VAL A 72 3.50 -6.14 14.88
N MET A 73 2.35 -5.87 15.49
CA MET A 73 2.20 -4.74 16.42
C MET A 73 2.98 -4.94 17.73
N GLU A 74 3.07 -6.17 18.24
CA GLU A 74 3.93 -6.51 19.38
C GLU A 74 5.41 -6.22 19.09
N GLU A 75 5.87 -6.46 17.86
CA GLU A 75 7.23 -6.11 17.48
C GLU A 75 7.40 -4.59 17.33
N VAL A 76 6.42 -3.91 16.77
CA VAL A 76 6.42 -2.44 16.63
C VAL A 76 6.52 -1.73 17.98
N ASP A 77 5.86 -2.24 19.02
CA ASP A 77 5.85 -1.66 20.35
C ASP A 77 7.23 -1.68 21.05
N LYS A 78 8.12 -2.60 20.66
CA LYS A 78 9.49 -2.69 21.16
C LYS A 78 10.42 -1.59 20.62
N HIS A 79 9.96 -0.85 19.59
CA HIS A 79 10.81 0.07 18.83
C HIS A 79 10.20 1.47 18.75
N LYS A 80 11.06 2.49 18.70
CA LYS A 80 10.64 3.86 18.42
C LYS A 80 10.28 4.00 16.94
N THR A 81 9.09 3.59 16.57
CA THR A 81 8.58 3.69 15.20
C THR A 81 8.11 5.10 14.88
N LEU A 82 8.45 5.61 13.70
CA LEU A 82 8.05 6.93 13.20
C LEU A 82 7.32 6.87 11.85
N VAL A 83 7.57 5.83 11.06
CA VAL A 83 6.92 5.61 9.76
C VAL A 83 6.29 4.23 9.73
N PHE A 84 5.06 4.13 9.25
CA PHE A 84 4.38 2.86 9.05
C PHE A 84 3.77 2.82 7.64
N ILE A 85 4.23 1.88 6.82
CA ILE A 85 3.77 1.69 5.45
C ILE A 85 2.98 0.39 5.36
N ASN A 86 1.66 0.49 5.26
CA ASN A 86 0.77 -0.61 4.91
C ASN A 86 0.85 -0.83 3.40
N ASN A 87 1.80 -1.64 2.95
CA ASN A 87 2.00 -1.90 1.53
C ASN A 87 1.54 -3.30 1.11
N ALA A 88 1.48 -4.26 2.02
CA ALA A 88 1.00 -5.60 1.69
C ALA A 88 -0.38 -5.57 1.06
N GLY A 89 -0.54 -6.30 -0.02
CA GLY A 89 -1.79 -6.43 -0.75
C GLY A 89 -1.58 -7.10 -2.10
N PHE A 90 -2.64 -7.66 -2.63
CA PHE A 90 -2.65 -8.28 -3.95
C PHE A 90 -4.00 -8.05 -4.64
N GLY A 91 -4.08 -8.43 -5.90
CA GLY A 91 -5.28 -8.36 -6.72
C GLY A 91 -5.56 -9.66 -7.43
N ASP A 92 -6.72 -9.72 -8.04
CA ASP A 92 -7.12 -10.79 -8.94
C ASP A 92 -7.97 -10.23 -10.08
N CYS A 93 -7.91 -10.88 -11.24
CA CYS A 93 -8.65 -10.49 -12.43
C CYS A 93 -9.36 -11.69 -13.04
N GLY A 94 -10.68 -11.63 -13.15
CA GLY A 94 -11.54 -12.66 -13.69
C GLY A 94 -13.02 -12.25 -13.62
N SER A 95 -13.90 -13.09 -14.21
CA SER A 95 -15.34 -12.94 -14.00
C SER A 95 -15.67 -13.18 -12.52
N PHE A 96 -16.50 -12.34 -11.93
CA PHE A 96 -16.83 -12.44 -10.50
C PHE A 96 -17.46 -13.79 -10.13
N THR A 97 -18.23 -14.39 -11.06
CA THR A 97 -18.85 -15.71 -10.83
C THR A 97 -17.92 -16.89 -11.05
N GLU A 98 -16.74 -16.65 -11.66
CA GLU A 98 -15.74 -17.68 -11.97
C GLU A 98 -14.46 -17.55 -11.13
N SER A 99 -14.34 -16.47 -10.35
CA SER A 99 -13.20 -16.24 -9.49
C SER A 99 -13.16 -17.21 -8.29
N ASP A 100 -11.97 -17.51 -7.82
CA ASP A 100 -11.75 -18.36 -6.65
C ASP A 100 -12.18 -17.63 -5.37
N PHE A 101 -13.14 -18.21 -4.67
CA PHE A 101 -13.76 -17.68 -3.46
C PHE A 101 -12.73 -17.48 -2.34
N GLU A 102 -11.84 -18.46 -2.13
CA GLU A 102 -10.80 -18.41 -1.09
C GLU A 102 -9.78 -17.31 -1.37
N LYS A 103 -9.39 -17.13 -2.63
CA LYS A 103 -8.48 -16.06 -3.05
C LYS A 103 -9.12 -14.68 -2.85
N GLU A 104 -10.42 -14.52 -3.11
CA GLU A 104 -11.13 -13.27 -2.86
C GLU A 104 -11.21 -12.94 -1.37
N PHE A 105 -11.50 -13.93 -0.50
CA PHE A 105 -11.51 -13.73 0.94
C PHE A 105 -10.11 -13.42 1.48
N GLU A 106 -9.06 -14.12 1.04
CA GLU A 106 -7.69 -13.77 1.39
C GLU A 106 -7.36 -12.32 0.96
N MET A 107 -7.83 -11.89 -0.21
CA MET A 107 -7.67 -10.50 -0.68
C MET A 107 -8.37 -9.50 0.25
N ILE A 108 -9.58 -9.78 0.70
CA ILE A 108 -10.32 -8.94 1.66
C ILE A 108 -9.58 -8.92 3.00
N ASP A 109 -9.12 -10.06 3.48
CA ASP A 109 -8.39 -10.16 4.75
C ASP A 109 -7.12 -9.33 4.73
N VAL A 110 -6.31 -9.43 3.67
CA VAL A 110 -5.06 -8.68 3.55
C VAL A 110 -5.30 -7.20 3.22
N ASN A 111 -6.10 -6.90 2.18
CA ASN A 111 -6.25 -5.54 1.67
C ASN A 111 -7.17 -4.67 2.55
N VAL A 112 -8.06 -5.27 3.34
CA VAL A 112 -9.05 -4.54 4.16
C VAL A 112 -8.82 -4.78 5.64
N LYS A 113 -9.01 -6.01 6.13
CA LYS A 113 -8.97 -6.29 7.58
C LYS A 113 -7.59 -6.01 8.18
N ALA A 114 -6.50 -6.47 7.54
CA ALA A 114 -5.14 -6.21 8.01
C ALA A 114 -4.82 -4.71 7.98
N VAL A 115 -5.11 -4.03 6.86
CA VAL A 115 -4.87 -2.58 6.73
C VAL A 115 -5.65 -1.81 7.78
N HIS A 116 -6.93 -2.14 8.00
CA HIS A 116 -7.75 -1.51 9.04
C HIS A 116 -7.15 -1.71 10.44
N TYR A 117 -6.84 -2.96 10.80
CA TYR A 117 -6.29 -3.30 12.11
C TYR A 117 -4.96 -2.59 12.36
N LEU A 118 -4.01 -2.70 11.44
CA LEU A 118 -2.69 -2.12 11.56
C LEU A 118 -2.74 -0.58 11.56
N THR A 119 -3.57 0.03 10.69
CA THR A 119 -3.77 1.49 10.69
C THR A 119 -4.29 1.97 12.03
N LYS A 120 -5.35 1.34 12.57
CA LYS A 120 -5.95 1.74 13.86
C LYS A 120 -4.98 1.56 15.02
N SER A 121 -4.23 0.46 15.03
CA SER A 121 -3.27 0.15 16.10
C SER A 121 -2.10 1.14 16.11
N ILE A 122 -1.46 1.38 14.97
CA ILE A 122 -0.34 2.32 14.90
C ILE A 122 -0.77 3.77 15.11
N LEU A 123 -1.97 4.13 14.65
CA LEU A 123 -2.52 5.47 14.86
C LEU A 123 -2.66 5.80 16.33
N LYS A 124 -3.16 4.87 17.16
CA LYS A 124 -3.23 5.04 18.61
C LYS A 124 -1.87 5.32 19.24
N ILE A 125 -0.81 4.63 18.78
CA ILE A 125 0.57 4.85 19.27
C ILE A 125 1.07 6.23 18.84
N PHE A 126 0.85 6.62 17.59
CA PHE A 126 1.31 7.90 17.06
C PHE A 126 0.55 9.09 17.66
N GLN A 127 -0.76 8.95 17.92
CA GLN A 127 -1.55 9.99 18.58
C GLN A 127 -1.06 10.28 20.00
N LYS A 128 -0.70 9.24 20.80
CA LYS A 128 -0.12 9.44 22.14
C LYS A 128 1.16 10.27 22.13
N ARG A 129 1.94 10.18 21.05
CA ARG A 129 3.20 10.93 20.86
C ARG A 129 3.00 12.22 20.04
N ASN A 130 1.81 12.44 19.52
CA ASN A 130 1.47 13.46 18.53
C ASN A 130 2.49 13.56 17.40
N GLN A 131 3.02 12.42 16.95
CA GLN A 131 4.05 12.34 15.92
C GLN A 131 4.04 10.99 15.22
N GLY A 132 4.11 10.98 13.88
CA GLY A 132 4.26 9.78 13.07
C GLY A 132 3.70 9.96 11.66
N TYR A 133 4.08 9.04 10.79
CA TYR A 133 3.67 9.00 9.39
C TYR A 133 3.09 7.64 9.05
N ILE A 134 1.86 7.60 8.58
CA ILE A 134 1.18 6.40 8.09
C ILE A 134 0.95 6.56 6.59
N LEU A 135 1.38 5.58 5.80
CA LEU A 135 1.09 5.51 4.37
C LEU A 135 0.40 4.19 4.06
N ASN A 136 -0.84 4.25 3.61
CA ASN A 136 -1.58 3.09 3.14
C ASN A 136 -1.44 2.97 1.61
N VAL A 137 -0.98 1.83 1.12
CA VAL A 137 -0.88 1.60 -0.33
C VAL A 137 -2.22 1.09 -0.85
N ALA A 138 -2.97 2.03 -1.43
CA ALA A 138 -4.21 1.77 -2.15
C ALA A 138 -3.92 1.45 -3.64
N SER A 139 -4.62 2.06 -4.55
CA SER A 139 -4.46 1.99 -6.01
C SER A 139 -5.29 3.10 -6.66
N SER A 140 -5.01 3.44 -7.92
CA SER A 140 -5.94 4.20 -8.75
C SER A 140 -7.31 3.54 -8.86
N ALA A 141 -7.37 2.21 -8.73
CA ALA A 141 -8.61 1.44 -8.61
C ALA A 141 -9.52 1.90 -7.47
N GLY A 142 -8.94 2.43 -6.37
CA GLY A 142 -9.70 2.99 -5.26
C GLY A 142 -10.16 4.44 -5.44
N LEU A 143 -9.86 5.07 -6.58
CA LEU A 143 -10.24 6.44 -6.91
C LEU A 143 -11.24 6.54 -8.06
N ILE A 144 -11.47 5.46 -8.77
CA ILE A 144 -12.42 5.36 -9.90
C ILE A 144 -13.62 4.49 -9.51
N PRO A 145 -14.81 4.70 -10.14
CA PRO A 145 -16.09 4.21 -9.62
C PRO A 145 -16.17 2.69 -9.44
N ALA A 146 -15.74 1.91 -10.43
CA ALA A 146 -15.73 0.46 -10.36
C ALA A 146 -14.82 -0.16 -11.45
N GLY A 147 -14.41 -1.42 -11.24
CA GLY A 147 -13.62 -2.19 -12.21
C GLY A 147 -14.24 -3.54 -12.48
N PRO A 148 -15.09 -3.68 -13.52
CA PRO A 148 -15.55 -5.00 -13.96
C PRO A 148 -14.36 -5.93 -14.17
N TYR A 149 -14.50 -7.21 -13.87
CA TYR A 149 -13.45 -8.25 -13.88
C TYR A 149 -12.35 -8.10 -12.83
N MET A 150 -12.46 -7.08 -11.97
CA MET A 150 -11.59 -6.89 -10.78
C MET A 150 -12.44 -6.33 -9.61
N ALA A 151 -13.68 -6.74 -9.48
CA ALA A 151 -14.68 -6.15 -8.60
C ALA A 151 -14.18 -6.09 -7.15
N THR A 152 -13.77 -7.22 -6.59
CA THR A 152 -13.28 -7.33 -5.21
C THR A 152 -12.03 -6.48 -4.98
N TYR A 153 -11.09 -6.48 -5.92
CA TYR A 153 -9.89 -5.64 -5.82
C TYR A 153 -10.23 -4.15 -5.75
N TYR A 154 -11.07 -3.66 -6.68
CA TYR A 154 -11.48 -2.24 -6.69
C TYR A 154 -12.20 -1.86 -5.40
N ALA A 155 -13.10 -2.70 -4.92
CA ALA A 155 -13.81 -2.49 -3.66
C ALA A 155 -12.85 -2.41 -2.47
N THR A 156 -11.86 -3.31 -2.38
CA THR A 156 -10.86 -3.28 -1.30
C THR A 156 -10.01 -2.01 -1.34
N LYS A 157 -9.62 -1.54 -2.54
CA LYS A 157 -8.81 -0.33 -2.68
C LYS A 157 -9.61 0.96 -2.48
N ALA A 158 -10.90 0.95 -2.82
CA ALA A 158 -11.83 2.03 -2.47
C ALA A 158 -12.01 2.15 -0.95
N TYR A 159 -12.16 1.02 -0.25
CA TYR A 159 -12.18 0.99 1.22
C TYR A 159 -10.96 1.69 1.82
N VAL A 160 -9.75 1.29 1.42
CA VAL A 160 -8.49 1.86 1.94
C VAL A 160 -8.40 3.36 1.68
N THR A 161 -8.79 3.78 0.47
CA THR A 161 -8.76 5.20 0.08
C THR A 161 -9.75 6.02 0.91
N SER A 162 -11.00 5.56 1.06
CA SER A 162 -12.04 6.23 1.83
C SER A 162 -11.67 6.31 3.31
N LEU A 163 -11.27 5.19 3.92
CA LEU A 163 -10.81 5.13 5.32
C LEU A 163 -9.67 6.12 5.58
N THR A 164 -8.66 6.13 4.73
CA THR A 164 -7.49 6.98 4.91
C THR A 164 -7.85 8.48 4.84
N ARG A 165 -8.72 8.86 3.90
CA ARG A 165 -9.16 10.26 3.73
C ARG A 165 -10.00 10.72 4.91
N ALA A 166 -10.90 9.90 5.42
CA ALA A 166 -11.71 10.21 6.61
C ALA A 166 -10.81 10.47 7.81
N ILE A 167 -9.89 9.53 8.13
CA ILE A 167 -8.96 9.67 9.25
C ILE A 167 -8.06 10.91 9.08
N ALA A 168 -7.61 11.22 7.88
CA ALA A 168 -6.79 12.40 7.64
C ALA A 168 -7.54 13.71 7.94
N THR A 169 -8.85 13.75 7.67
CA THR A 169 -9.72 14.89 8.01
C THR A 169 -9.89 15.01 9.52
N GLU A 170 -10.22 13.91 10.21
CA GLU A 170 -10.35 13.88 11.67
C GLU A 170 -9.06 14.36 12.37
N LEU A 171 -7.89 13.88 11.93
CA LEU A 171 -6.61 14.31 12.48
C LEU A 171 -6.34 15.81 12.27
N LYS A 172 -6.74 16.33 11.11
CA LYS A 172 -6.62 17.78 10.81
C LYS A 172 -7.51 18.61 11.74
N GLU A 173 -8.77 18.21 11.93
CA GLU A 173 -9.72 18.87 12.84
C GLU A 173 -9.23 18.85 14.29
N GLN A 174 -8.57 17.76 14.71
CA GLN A 174 -7.97 17.62 16.03
C GLN A 174 -6.65 18.39 16.20
N GLY A 175 -6.15 19.10 15.17
CA GLY A 175 -4.84 19.75 15.21
C GLY A 175 -3.67 18.79 15.38
N SER A 176 -3.85 17.51 15.03
CA SER A 176 -2.83 16.48 15.21
C SER A 176 -1.64 16.66 14.28
N ARG A 177 -0.43 16.41 14.82
CA ARG A 177 0.82 16.38 14.03
C ARG A 177 1.06 15.03 13.37
N VAL A 178 0.24 14.03 13.63
CA VAL A 178 0.29 12.74 12.93
C VAL A 178 -0.12 12.94 11.48
N TYR A 179 0.57 12.27 10.57
CA TYR A 179 0.20 12.24 9.16
C TYR A 179 -0.35 10.87 8.79
N ILE A 180 -1.41 10.86 8.01
CA ILE A 180 -1.87 9.69 7.27
C ILE A 180 -2.18 10.07 5.82
N GLY A 181 -1.77 9.21 4.89
CA GLY A 181 -2.08 9.36 3.47
C GLY A 181 -2.20 8.01 2.76
N CYS A 182 -2.72 8.03 1.54
CA CYS A 182 -2.80 6.87 0.68
C CYS A 182 -2.03 7.07 -0.62
N LEU A 183 -1.23 6.07 -0.99
CA LEU A 183 -0.60 5.96 -2.30
C LEU A 183 -1.57 5.25 -3.24
N CYS A 184 -1.91 5.91 -4.34
CA CYS A 184 -2.86 5.42 -5.35
C CYS A 184 -2.16 5.32 -6.73
N PRO A 185 -1.27 4.36 -6.93
CA PRO A 185 -0.57 4.19 -8.20
C PRO A 185 -1.49 3.63 -9.27
N GLY A 186 -1.19 3.91 -10.53
CA GLY A 186 -1.62 3.12 -11.67
C GLY A 186 -0.78 1.86 -11.81
N PRO A 187 -0.61 1.31 -13.04
CA PRO A 187 0.26 0.15 -13.27
C PRO A 187 1.69 0.40 -12.79
N VAL A 188 2.24 -0.55 -12.05
CA VAL A 188 3.64 -0.56 -11.59
C VAL A 188 4.24 -1.90 -11.97
N ASP A 189 5.44 -1.89 -12.57
CA ASP A 189 6.12 -3.10 -13.00
C ASP A 189 6.65 -3.86 -11.78
N THR A 190 5.92 -4.88 -11.37
CA THR A 190 6.20 -5.72 -10.19
C THR A 190 5.59 -7.10 -10.34
N GLU A 191 5.97 -8.04 -9.47
CA GLU A 191 5.35 -9.38 -9.36
C GLU A 191 3.82 -9.33 -9.11
N PHE A 192 3.26 -8.16 -8.78
CA PHE A 192 1.81 -8.00 -8.62
C PHE A 192 1.06 -8.38 -9.90
N ASN A 193 1.62 -8.13 -11.07
CA ASN A 193 1.00 -8.42 -12.36
C ASN A 193 0.80 -9.92 -12.55
N ASP A 194 1.81 -10.72 -12.15
CA ASP A 194 1.77 -12.18 -12.24
C ASP A 194 0.74 -12.75 -11.24
N VAL A 195 0.74 -12.24 -9.99
CA VAL A 195 -0.19 -12.68 -8.94
C VAL A 195 -1.64 -12.35 -9.29
N ALA A 196 -1.86 -11.19 -9.92
CA ALA A 196 -3.19 -10.71 -10.30
C ALA A 196 -3.67 -11.26 -11.66
N ASN A 197 -2.87 -12.09 -12.35
CA ASN A 197 -3.15 -12.59 -13.69
C ASN A 197 -3.48 -11.46 -14.69
N VAL A 198 -2.73 -10.36 -14.67
CA VAL A 198 -2.98 -9.20 -15.52
C VAL A 198 -1.81 -8.87 -16.41
N ASN A 199 -2.07 -8.70 -17.70
CA ASN A 199 -1.16 -8.05 -18.64
C ASN A 199 -1.61 -6.61 -18.85
N PHE A 200 -0.86 -5.64 -18.32
CA PHE A 200 -1.21 -4.24 -18.52
C PHE A 200 -0.87 -3.79 -19.94
N ALA A 201 -1.86 -3.25 -20.65
CA ALA A 201 -1.65 -2.63 -21.96
C ALA A 201 -0.85 -1.31 -21.87
N LEU A 202 -0.86 -0.66 -20.69
CA LEU A 202 -0.07 0.53 -20.43
C LEU A 202 1.24 0.14 -19.77
N LYS A 203 2.35 0.71 -20.27
CA LYS A 203 3.65 0.55 -19.62
C LYS A 203 3.58 1.07 -18.17
N GLY A 204 3.93 0.21 -17.22
CA GLY A 204 3.98 0.56 -15.82
C GLY A 204 5.12 1.54 -15.50
N ILE A 205 5.02 2.21 -14.37
CA ILE A 205 6.17 2.90 -13.77
C ILE A 205 7.00 1.90 -12.98
N THR A 206 8.28 2.19 -12.79
CA THR A 206 9.12 1.34 -11.94
C THR A 206 8.70 1.41 -10.47
N ALA A 207 8.86 0.31 -9.73
CA ALA A 207 8.60 0.27 -8.29
C ALA A 207 9.45 1.31 -7.53
N SER A 208 10.69 1.53 -7.98
CA SER A 208 11.60 2.51 -7.40
C SER A 208 11.08 3.94 -7.58
N TYR A 209 10.65 4.32 -8.78
CA TYR A 209 10.03 5.64 -9.01
C TYR A 209 8.78 5.82 -8.13
N CYS A 210 7.92 4.81 -8.07
CA CYS A 210 6.69 4.84 -7.28
C CYS A 210 6.97 5.08 -5.79
N ALA A 211 7.90 4.31 -5.21
CA ALA A 211 8.28 4.42 -3.80
C ALA A 211 8.94 5.77 -3.48
N ASN A 212 9.88 6.22 -4.31
CA ASN A 212 10.56 7.50 -4.15
C ASN A 212 9.59 8.67 -4.21
N TYR A 213 8.71 8.69 -5.21
CA TYR A 213 7.67 9.72 -5.34
C TYR A 213 6.74 9.73 -4.13
N ALA A 214 6.31 8.54 -3.68
CA ALA A 214 5.43 8.41 -2.53
C ALA A 214 6.05 8.97 -1.24
N VAL A 215 7.31 8.65 -0.95
CA VAL A 215 8.03 9.17 0.22
C VAL A 215 8.16 10.70 0.17
N GLU A 216 8.47 11.29 -0.99
CA GLU A 216 8.54 12.74 -1.13
C GLU A 216 7.18 13.42 -0.92
N GLN A 217 6.09 12.85 -1.45
CA GLN A 217 4.75 13.41 -1.24
C GLN A 217 4.25 13.20 0.20
N MET A 218 4.61 12.08 0.83
CA MET A 218 4.36 11.81 2.25
C MET A 218 5.01 12.88 3.14
N LYS A 219 6.26 13.27 2.87
CA LYS A 219 6.95 14.37 3.58
C LYS A 219 6.24 15.71 3.39
N LYS A 220 5.67 15.95 2.20
CA LYS A 220 4.83 17.13 1.90
C LYS A 220 3.41 17.02 2.46
N ARG A 221 3.12 15.97 3.22
CA ARG A 221 1.83 15.69 3.87
C ARG A 221 0.64 15.62 2.90
N LYS A 222 0.84 15.16 1.66
CA LYS A 222 -0.23 14.95 0.68
C LYS A 222 -1.07 13.74 1.09
N VAL A 223 -2.38 13.93 1.29
CA VAL A 223 -3.29 12.85 1.73
C VAL A 223 -3.50 11.80 0.63
N VAL A 224 -3.71 12.22 -0.62
CA VAL A 224 -3.85 11.32 -1.77
C VAL A 224 -2.67 11.51 -2.70
N ILE A 225 -1.92 10.45 -2.94
CA ILE A 225 -0.68 10.46 -3.74
C ILE A 225 -0.91 9.65 -5.00
N VAL A 226 -0.95 10.31 -6.16
CA VAL A 226 -1.04 9.69 -7.48
C VAL A 226 0.26 9.98 -8.24
N PRO A 227 1.09 8.97 -8.55
CA PRO A 227 2.46 9.19 -9.04
C PRO A 227 2.55 9.83 -10.43
N THR A 228 1.62 9.53 -11.33
CA THR A 228 1.72 9.99 -12.73
C THR A 228 0.65 11.00 -13.10
N LEU A 229 1.00 11.92 -14.01
CA LEU A 229 0.04 12.90 -14.52
C LEU A 229 -1.10 12.21 -15.28
N THR A 230 -0.79 11.20 -16.08
CA THR A 230 -1.80 10.38 -16.79
C THR A 230 -2.86 9.85 -15.84
N MET A 231 -2.44 9.25 -14.70
CA MET A 231 -3.41 8.73 -13.74
C MET A 231 -4.16 9.84 -13.00
N LYS A 232 -3.54 11.00 -12.77
CA LYS A 232 -4.26 12.17 -12.22
C LYS A 232 -5.37 12.63 -13.16
N CYS A 233 -5.09 12.71 -14.45
CA CYS A 233 -6.10 13.03 -15.48
C CYS A 233 -7.20 11.96 -15.53
N THR A 234 -6.83 10.67 -15.54
CA THR A 234 -7.79 9.56 -15.53
C THR A 234 -8.74 9.65 -14.33
N VAL A 235 -8.22 9.87 -13.13
CA VAL A 235 -9.01 10.05 -11.90
C VAL A 235 -9.86 11.32 -11.95
N PHE A 236 -9.37 12.39 -12.53
CA PHE A 236 -10.13 13.62 -12.70
C PHE A 236 -11.34 13.40 -13.63
N PHE A 237 -11.10 12.82 -14.80
CA PHE A 237 -12.17 12.54 -15.77
C PHE A 237 -13.19 11.51 -15.27
N SER A 238 -12.77 10.55 -14.42
CA SER A 238 -13.71 9.60 -13.82
C SER A 238 -14.79 10.23 -12.93
N ARG A 239 -14.59 11.49 -12.53
CA ARG A 239 -15.57 12.26 -11.73
C ARG A 239 -16.51 13.11 -12.55
N ILE A 240 -16.19 13.35 -13.81
CA ILE A 240 -16.96 14.22 -14.74
C ILE A 240 -17.78 13.38 -15.70
N ILE A 241 -17.22 12.27 -16.20
CA ILE A 241 -17.88 11.34 -17.11
C ILE A 241 -18.99 10.61 -16.35
N PRO A 242 -20.21 10.43 -16.96
CA PRO A 242 -21.25 9.62 -16.35
C PRO A 242 -20.73 8.25 -15.91
N GLN A 243 -21.01 7.87 -14.68
CA GLN A 243 -20.39 6.68 -14.04
C GLN A 243 -20.59 5.40 -14.86
N ASN A 244 -21.80 5.17 -15.38
CA ASN A 244 -22.09 3.97 -16.18
C ASN A 244 -21.23 3.87 -17.44
N LEU A 245 -20.99 5.01 -18.11
CA LEU A 245 -20.10 5.05 -19.28
C LEU A 245 -18.65 4.78 -18.88
N TYR A 246 -18.19 5.38 -17.77
CA TYR A 246 -16.82 5.17 -17.29
C TYR A 246 -16.59 3.71 -16.87
N ILE A 247 -17.54 3.10 -16.18
CA ILE A 247 -17.48 1.68 -15.78
C ILE A 247 -17.40 0.76 -17.00
N LYS A 248 -18.17 1.05 -18.06
CA LYS A 248 -18.11 0.31 -19.33
C LYS A 248 -16.72 0.43 -19.99
N LEU A 249 -16.14 1.63 -20.02
CA LEU A 249 -14.78 1.85 -20.54
C LEU A 249 -13.74 1.08 -19.72
N THR A 250 -13.84 1.14 -18.40
CA THR A 250 -12.96 0.39 -17.49
C THR A 250 -13.10 -1.12 -17.72
N GLY A 251 -14.34 -1.63 -17.86
CA GLY A 251 -14.60 -3.04 -18.18
C GLY A 251 -13.95 -3.50 -19.48
N ASN A 252 -14.01 -2.69 -20.53
CA ASN A 252 -13.35 -2.99 -21.79
C ASN A 252 -11.82 -3.05 -21.67
N GLN A 253 -11.22 -2.18 -20.82
CA GLN A 253 -9.80 -2.25 -20.54
C GLN A 253 -9.43 -3.53 -19.76
N GLN A 254 -10.25 -3.96 -18.81
CA GLN A 254 -9.99 -5.17 -18.04
C GLN A 254 -10.14 -6.45 -18.90
N LYS A 255 -11.14 -6.50 -19.82
CA LYS A 255 -11.26 -7.61 -20.78
C LYS A 255 -9.99 -7.79 -21.63
N LYS A 256 -9.42 -6.70 -22.12
CA LYS A 256 -8.16 -6.74 -22.88
C LYS A 256 -7.00 -7.34 -22.07
N LYS A 257 -6.99 -7.18 -20.74
CA LYS A 257 -5.98 -7.79 -19.87
C LYS A 257 -6.15 -9.30 -19.71
N LEU A 258 -7.37 -9.80 -19.94
CA LEU A 258 -7.70 -11.23 -19.93
C LEU A 258 -7.51 -11.88 -21.31
N GLY A 259 -7.04 -11.14 -22.33
CA GLY A 259 -6.90 -11.65 -23.69
C GLY A 259 -8.25 -11.85 -24.40
N LYS A 260 -9.31 -11.20 -23.94
CA LYS A 260 -10.68 -11.26 -24.49
C LYS A 260 -11.05 -9.95 -25.19
#